data_59f2a7c676e253fea9e76a572a4ffaf8
#
_entry.id   59f2a7c676e253fea9e76a572a4ffaf8
#
_cell.length_a   1.000
_cell.length_b   1.000
_cell.length_c   1.000
_cell.angle_alpha   90.00
_cell.angle_beta   90.00
_cell.angle_gamma   90.00
#
_symmetry.space_group_name_H-M   'P 1'
#
loop_
_entity.id
_entity.type
_entity.pdbx_description
1 polymer ?
#
loop_
_entity_poly.entity_id
_entity_poly.type
_entity_poly.pdbx_seq_one_letter_code
_entity_poly.pdbx_strand_id
1 'polypeptide(L)'
;MAYTQLKDGRWICYYRVCGEDGKSRVKKEYFGRGAEGQAKAKARDAELGLKKRRPRKATLGPSLAALAQSYFENKYFNDNSRKQLLIRLDSTILPKVGDVPAIKLTDADLDQYVYQRRQDGVKNSTIRREITDIQAILNWSVSRRPPLIPYNPVRDYKKPPADDAVILPPTPKESRAILQAASPHIKRFILLAYYIGLRPGAVELLSLTWKKVNWEAKTILIVSARKGGPVQRQVPLPDHFIEQLKQWHDDDGQKEYIIHYNGKPIKTIKSAWKNTLERAGITRRIRPYDLRHNFITMALEDGADMKALSEIVGSRPETIMKHYQHVTSELHRRTIDKIPPLK
;
A
#
# COMPACT_ATOMS: atom_id res chain seq x y z
N MET A 1 13.84 46.92 -15.41
CA MET A 1 14.01 48.35 -15.74
C MET A 1 12.68 48.82 -16.33
N ALA A 2 12.14 49.88 -15.81
CA ALA A 2 10.89 50.44 -16.31
C ALA A 2 11.12 51.58 -17.33
N TYR A 3 12.32 51.69 -17.90
CA TYR A 3 12.63 52.63 -18.96
C TYR A 3 13.16 51.89 -20.21
N THR A 4 12.87 52.43 -21.37
CA THR A 4 13.28 51.86 -22.66
C THR A 4 13.41 52.98 -23.74
N GLN A 5 14.14 52.70 -24.81
CA GLN A 5 14.25 53.59 -25.97
C GLN A 5 13.17 53.25 -27.01
N LEU A 6 12.50 54.25 -27.50
CA LEU A 6 11.56 54.13 -28.60
C LEU A 6 12.27 54.08 -29.96
N LYS A 7 11.58 53.61 -31.00
CA LYS A 7 12.10 53.53 -32.37
C LYS A 7 12.53 54.89 -32.94
N ASP A 8 11.99 55.97 -32.42
CA ASP A 8 12.34 57.35 -32.82
C ASP A 8 13.55 57.93 -32.06
N GLY A 9 14.20 57.10 -31.21
CA GLY A 9 15.37 57.48 -30.44
C GLY A 9 15.08 58.16 -29.10
N ARG A 10 13.84 58.46 -28.76
CA ARG A 10 13.45 59.03 -27.46
C ARG A 10 13.47 57.97 -26.37
N TRP A 11 13.80 58.33 -25.14
CA TRP A 11 13.72 57.50 -23.98
C TRP A 11 12.41 57.74 -23.22
N ILE A 12 11.80 56.67 -22.71
CA ILE A 12 10.59 56.71 -21.88
C ILE A 12 10.80 55.94 -20.59
N CYS A 13 10.19 56.44 -19.51
CA CYS A 13 9.94 55.71 -18.30
C CYS A 13 8.45 55.45 -18.18
N TYR A 14 8.07 54.21 -17.86
CA TYR A 14 6.64 53.86 -17.70
C TYR A 14 6.44 53.13 -16.36
N TYR A 15 5.37 53.52 -15.69
CA TYR A 15 5.01 52.97 -14.37
C TYR A 15 3.49 52.99 -14.20
N ARG A 16 3.01 52.24 -13.22
CA ARG A 16 1.58 52.22 -12.92
C ARG A 16 1.26 53.15 -11.77
N VAL A 17 0.21 53.90 -11.91
CA VAL A 17 -0.38 54.74 -10.87
C VAL A 17 -1.81 54.28 -10.59
N CYS A 18 -2.20 54.27 -9.32
CA CYS A 18 -3.60 54.09 -8.94
C CYS A 18 -4.32 55.44 -9.05
N GLY A 19 -5.37 55.49 -9.84
CA GLY A 19 -6.24 56.69 -9.89
C GLY A 19 -7.15 56.75 -8.66
N GLU A 20 -7.77 57.92 -8.45
CA GLU A 20 -8.76 58.13 -7.38
C GLU A 20 -9.96 57.17 -7.48
N ASP A 21 -10.20 56.61 -8.68
CA ASP A 21 -11.22 55.60 -8.97
C ASP A 21 -10.78 54.15 -8.63
N GLY A 22 -9.63 53.99 -7.97
CA GLY A 22 -9.04 52.66 -7.61
C GLY A 22 -8.51 51.88 -8.82
N LYS A 23 -8.59 52.42 -10.05
CA LYS A 23 -8.10 51.71 -11.26
C LYS A 23 -6.62 51.97 -11.51
N SER A 24 -5.88 50.91 -11.77
CA SER A 24 -4.46 51.01 -12.11
C SER A 24 -4.26 51.38 -13.56
N ARG A 25 -3.60 52.52 -13.83
CA ARG A 25 -3.29 53.03 -15.19
C ARG A 25 -1.79 53.08 -15.40
N VAL A 26 -1.33 52.85 -16.64
CA VAL A 26 0.07 53.03 -17.03
C VAL A 26 0.33 54.48 -17.39
N LYS A 27 1.19 55.15 -16.62
CA LYS A 27 1.72 56.45 -16.95
C LYS A 27 3.03 56.31 -17.72
N LYS A 28 3.21 57.12 -18.75
CA LYS A 28 4.41 57.19 -19.59
C LYS A 28 4.99 58.59 -19.52
N GLU A 29 6.27 58.69 -19.16
CA GLU A 29 7.01 59.96 -19.16
C GLU A 29 8.11 59.89 -20.20
N TYR A 30 8.19 60.90 -21.03
CA TYR A 30 9.11 60.98 -22.18
C TYR A 30 10.30 61.85 -21.81
N PHE A 31 11.51 61.37 -22.11
CA PHE A 31 12.77 62.07 -21.89
C PHE A 31 13.49 62.15 -23.24
N GLY A 32 14.20 63.18 -23.51
CA GLY A 32 14.89 63.45 -24.80
C GLY A 32 15.58 62.28 -25.46
N ARG A 33 16.33 62.53 -26.53
CA ARG A 33 17.11 61.52 -27.28
C ARG A 33 18.52 61.44 -26.73
N GLY A 34 19.27 60.37 -27.10
CA GLY A 34 20.67 60.23 -26.79
C GLY A 34 20.99 59.90 -25.31
N ALA A 35 22.24 60.12 -24.94
CA ALA A 35 22.74 59.77 -23.60
C ALA A 35 22.09 60.58 -22.47
N GLU A 36 21.77 61.83 -22.71
CA GLU A 36 21.09 62.69 -21.72
C GLU A 36 19.67 62.23 -21.44
N GLY A 37 18.91 61.90 -22.52
CA GLY A 37 17.57 61.33 -22.37
C GLY A 37 17.59 59.99 -21.61
N GLN A 38 18.59 59.16 -21.86
CA GLN A 38 18.78 57.91 -21.14
C GLN A 38 19.06 58.14 -19.64
N ALA A 39 19.95 59.09 -19.34
CA ALA A 39 20.30 59.39 -17.92
C ALA A 39 19.08 59.90 -17.16
N LYS A 40 18.27 60.78 -17.76
CA LYS A 40 17.03 61.29 -17.14
C LYS A 40 15.98 60.20 -16.94
N ALA A 41 15.79 59.31 -17.92
CA ALA A 41 14.85 58.20 -17.79
C ALA A 41 15.30 57.18 -16.69
N LYS A 42 16.62 56.93 -16.61
CA LYS A 42 17.22 56.10 -15.58
C LYS A 42 17.10 56.72 -14.16
N ALA A 43 17.32 58.00 -14.05
CA ALA A 43 17.16 58.75 -12.77
C ALA A 43 15.69 58.69 -12.31
N ARG A 44 14.75 58.87 -13.22
CA ARG A 44 13.32 58.78 -12.92
C ARG A 44 12.88 57.39 -12.49
N ASP A 45 13.41 56.31 -13.11
CA ASP A 45 13.20 54.91 -12.68
C ASP A 45 13.73 54.67 -11.25
N ALA A 46 14.88 55.27 -10.94
CA ALA A 46 15.44 55.18 -9.59
C ALA A 46 14.64 56.00 -8.56
N GLU A 47 14.23 57.23 -8.90
CA GLU A 47 13.42 58.11 -8.03
C GLU A 47 12.05 57.52 -7.69
N LEU A 48 11.41 56.91 -8.66
CA LEU A 48 10.13 56.24 -8.44
C LEU A 48 10.24 54.93 -7.61
N GLY A 49 11.45 54.57 -7.21
CA GLY A 49 11.70 53.38 -6.38
C GLY A 49 11.12 52.11 -6.97
N LEU A 50 11.00 52.08 -8.32
CA LEU A 50 10.47 50.92 -9.03
C LEU A 50 11.41 49.75 -8.76
N LYS A 51 11.19 49.09 -7.64
CA LYS A 51 11.89 47.87 -7.29
C LYS A 51 11.96 46.99 -8.51
N LYS A 52 13.17 46.60 -8.94
CA LYS A 52 13.36 45.53 -9.93
C LYS A 52 12.27 44.53 -9.64
N ARG A 53 11.35 44.28 -10.59
CA ARG A 53 10.45 43.14 -10.47
C ARG A 53 11.34 41.97 -10.13
N ARG A 54 11.26 41.51 -8.88
CA ARG A 54 11.86 40.20 -8.56
C ARG A 54 11.38 39.31 -9.70
N PRO A 55 12.28 38.62 -10.43
CA PRO A 55 11.84 37.65 -11.42
C PRO A 55 10.73 36.87 -10.72
N ARG A 56 9.53 36.77 -11.32
CA ARG A 56 8.50 35.88 -10.80
C ARG A 56 9.27 34.61 -10.47
N LYS A 57 9.39 34.26 -9.16
CA LYS A 57 9.91 32.93 -8.77
C LYS A 57 9.19 32.00 -9.72
N ALA A 58 9.93 31.39 -10.66
CA ALA A 58 9.36 30.42 -11.55
C ALA A 58 8.54 29.54 -10.62
N THR A 59 7.24 29.48 -10.83
CA THR A 59 6.35 28.72 -9.95
C THR A 59 6.85 27.30 -10.09
N LEU A 60 7.58 26.84 -9.08
CA LEU A 60 8.31 25.58 -9.08
C LEU A 60 7.33 24.39 -9.09
N GLY A 61 6.11 24.63 -9.54
CA GLY A 61 5.03 23.66 -9.52
C GLY A 61 4.60 23.31 -8.07
N PRO A 62 3.63 22.44 -7.92
CA PRO A 62 3.18 21.99 -6.61
C PRO A 62 4.27 21.15 -5.91
N SER A 63 4.37 21.28 -4.59
CA SER A 63 5.20 20.40 -3.78
C SER A 63 4.61 18.98 -3.72
N LEU A 64 5.42 17.99 -3.33
CA LEU A 64 4.95 16.63 -3.14
C LEU A 64 3.81 16.59 -2.09
N ALA A 65 3.89 17.41 -1.03
CA ALA A 65 2.83 17.50 -0.03
C ALA A 65 1.51 18.01 -0.60
N ALA A 66 1.54 19.04 -1.44
CA ALA A 66 0.33 19.56 -2.11
C ALA A 66 -0.30 18.52 -3.05
N LEU A 67 0.53 17.76 -3.78
CA LEU A 67 0.05 16.65 -4.62
C LEU A 67 -0.50 15.49 -3.79
N ALA A 68 0.14 15.16 -2.67
CA ALA A 68 -0.32 14.11 -1.76
C ALA A 68 -1.69 14.44 -1.17
N GLN A 69 -1.90 15.69 -0.76
CA GLN A 69 -3.19 16.17 -0.29
C GLN A 69 -4.27 16.04 -1.38
N SER A 70 -4.00 16.55 -2.58
CA SER A 70 -4.94 16.44 -3.71
C SER A 70 -5.23 14.98 -4.08
N TYR A 71 -4.23 14.10 -4.05
CA TYR A 71 -4.39 12.68 -4.28
C TYR A 71 -5.29 12.02 -3.23
N PHE A 72 -5.08 12.36 -1.96
CA PHE A 72 -5.84 11.81 -0.85
C PHE A 72 -7.31 12.24 -0.84
N GLU A 73 -7.59 13.49 -1.25
CA GLU A 73 -8.93 14.05 -1.32
C GLU A 73 -9.73 13.52 -2.52
N ASN A 74 -9.08 13.36 -3.67
CA ASN A 74 -9.74 13.11 -4.95
C ASN A 74 -9.69 11.67 -5.44
N LYS A 75 -8.89 10.79 -4.81
CA LYS A 75 -8.85 9.38 -5.17
C LYS A 75 -9.72 8.55 -4.23
N TYR A 76 -10.50 7.65 -4.81
CA TYR A 76 -11.26 6.70 -4.02
C TYR A 76 -10.35 5.67 -3.35
N PHE A 77 -10.52 5.51 -2.05
CA PHE A 77 -9.87 4.48 -1.23
C PHE A 77 -10.92 3.79 -0.37
N ASN A 78 -10.70 2.51 -0.06
CA ASN A 78 -11.41 1.94 1.08
C ASN A 78 -10.84 2.50 2.40
N ASP A 79 -11.65 2.52 3.45
CA ASP A 79 -11.33 3.18 4.72
C ASP A 79 -9.99 2.75 5.32
N ASN A 80 -9.69 1.45 5.30
CA ASN A 80 -8.43 0.94 5.84
C ASN A 80 -7.22 1.39 5.01
N SER A 81 -7.30 1.32 3.69
CA SER A 81 -6.22 1.79 2.80
C SER A 81 -6.00 3.29 2.94
N ARG A 82 -7.08 4.06 3.07
CA ARG A 82 -7.06 5.50 3.31
C ARG A 82 -6.33 5.82 4.61
N LYS A 83 -6.72 5.17 5.71
CA LYS A 83 -6.09 5.35 7.03
C LYS A 83 -4.60 4.99 7.01
N GLN A 84 -4.23 3.87 6.40
CA GLN A 84 -2.83 3.43 6.34
C GLN A 84 -1.97 4.34 5.46
N LEU A 85 -2.50 4.86 4.36
CA LEU A 85 -1.80 5.83 3.52
C LEU A 85 -1.58 7.15 4.29
N LEU A 86 -2.60 7.68 4.95
CA LEU A 86 -2.51 8.90 5.74
C LEU A 86 -1.40 8.80 6.81
N ILE A 87 -1.40 7.70 7.57
CA ILE A 87 -0.36 7.47 8.58
C ILE A 87 1.04 7.51 7.95
N ARG A 88 1.27 6.84 6.80
CA ARG A 88 2.59 6.86 6.15
C ARG A 88 2.96 8.23 5.59
N LEU A 89 1.99 8.95 5.03
CA LEU A 89 2.22 10.30 4.53
C LEU A 89 2.62 11.24 5.68
N ASP A 90 1.79 11.36 6.69
CA ASP A 90 1.97 12.35 7.75
C ASP A 90 3.15 12.04 8.67
N SER A 91 3.31 10.78 9.07
CA SER A 91 4.34 10.41 10.03
C SER A 91 5.72 10.15 9.42
N THR A 92 5.80 9.95 8.09
CA THR A 92 7.03 9.40 7.51
C THR A 92 7.46 10.08 6.22
N ILE A 93 6.59 10.15 5.21
CA ILE A 93 6.97 10.57 3.86
C ILE A 93 7.09 12.09 3.80
N LEU A 94 6.01 12.81 4.17
CA LEU A 94 5.96 14.27 4.03
C LEU A 94 6.97 15.01 4.91
N PRO A 95 7.27 14.59 6.15
CA PRO A 95 8.32 15.24 6.94
C PRO A 95 9.72 15.20 6.31
N LYS A 96 9.98 14.25 5.40
CA LYS A 96 11.31 14.06 4.78
C LYS A 96 11.41 14.64 3.37
N VAL A 97 10.35 14.53 2.57
CA VAL A 97 10.37 14.91 1.14
C VAL A 97 9.15 15.73 0.69
N GLY A 98 8.26 16.09 1.62
CA GLY A 98 6.99 16.78 1.30
C GLY A 98 7.16 18.16 0.69
N ASP A 99 8.15 18.93 1.15
CA ASP A 99 8.37 20.32 0.70
C ASP A 99 9.09 20.42 -0.66
N VAL A 100 9.62 19.31 -1.17
CA VAL A 100 10.30 19.28 -2.46
C VAL A 100 9.29 19.56 -3.57
N PRO A 101 9.54 20.52 -4.47
CA PRO A 101 8.71 20.70 -5.68
C PRO A 101 8.71 19.39 -6.47
N ALA A 102 7.53 18.85 -6.75
CA ALA A 102 7.38 17.49 -7.26
C ALA A 102 8.14 17.23 -8.57
N ILE A 103 8.24 18.23 -9.46
CA ILE A 103 9.00 18.13 -10.72
C ILE A 103 10.52 18.18 -10.54
N LYS A 104 11.00 18.53 -9.34
CA LYS A 104 12.43 18.60 -9.00
C LYS A 104 12.88 17.45 -8.13
N LEU A 105 11.98 16.56 -7.77
CA LEU A 105 12.34 15.36 -7.02
C LEU A 105 13.28 14.50 -7.89
N THR A 106 14.41 14.09 -7.34
CA THR A 106 15.44 13.32 -8.04
C THR A 106 15.63 11.94 -7.44
N ASP A 107 16.33 11.07 -8.15
CA ASP A 107 16.76 9.77 -7.60
C ASP A 107 17.63 9.95 -6.37
N ALA A 108 18.47 10.98 -6.32
CA ALA A 108 19.30 11.29 -5.15
C ALA A 108 18.48 11.65 -3.91
N ASP A 109 17.34 12.33 -4.06
CA ASP A 109 16.43 12.62 -2.94
C ASP A 109 15.81 11.32 -2.40
N LEU A 110 15.46 10.38 -3.29
CA LEU A 110 14.96 9.07 -2.89
C LEU A 110 16.05 8.18 -2.27
N ASP A 111 17.28 8.25 -2.76
CA ASP A 111 18.43 7.57 -2.15
C ASP A 111 18.69 8.08 -0.74
N GLN A 112 18.66 9.40 -0.55
CA GLN A 112 18.76 10.03 0.77
C GLN A 112 17.60 9.60 1.69
N TYR A 113 16.36 9.53 1.16
CA TYR A 113 15.21 9.03 1.88
C TYR A 113 15.42 7.57 2.32
N VAL A 114 15.85 6.69 1.42
CA VAL A 114 16.13 5.27 1.71
C VAL A 114 17.21 5.15 2.79
N TYR A 115 18.29 5.93 2.67
CA TYR A 115 19.36 5.94 3.66
C TYR A 115 18.85 6.30 5.06
N GLN A 116 18.09 7.40 5.19
CA GLN A 116 17.49 7.83 6.46
C GLN A 116 16.59 6.75 7.04
N ARG A 117 15.73 6.14 6.21
CA ARG A 117 14.81 5.10 6.67
C ARG A 117 15.53 3.84 7.16
N ARG A 118 16.67 3.51 6.55
CA ARG A 118 17.53 2.42 7.03
C ARG A 118 18.18 2.76 8.37
N GLN A 119 18.62 4.00 8.57
CA GLN A 119 19.12 4.48 9.87
C GLN A 119 18.01 4.44 10.95
N ASP A 120 16.74 4.69 10.57
CA ASP A 120 15.58 4.51 11.44
C ASP A 120 15.28 3.02 11.76
N GLY A 121 16.08 2.06 11.28
CA GLY A 121 15.90 0.61 11.50
C GLY A 121 14.73 0.01 10.70
N VAL A 122 14.25 0.67 9.65
CA VAL A 122 13.09 0.23 8.87
C VAL A 122 13.50 -0.77 7.80
N LYS A 123 12.71 -1.85 7.66
CA LYS A 123 12.94 -2.89 6.65
C LYS A 123 12.73 -2.37 5.22
N ASN A 124 13.51 -2.90 4.29
CA ASN A 124 13.41 -2.54 2.87
C ASN A 124 11.98 -2.73 2.30
N SER A 125 11.26 -3.76 2.71
CA SER A 125 9.87 -4.01 2.30
C SER A 125 8.93 -2.85 2.65
N THR A 126 9.12 -2.20 3.80
CA THR A 126 8.38 -1.01 4.21
C THR A 126 8.82 0.21 3.39
N ILE A 127 10.11 0.42 3.23
CA ILE A 127 10.67 1.52 2.42
C ILE A 127 10.17 1.44 0.97
N ARG A 128 10.19 0.24 0.38
CA ARG A 128 9.61 0.00 -0.96
C ARG A 128 8.14 0.41 -1.05
N ARG A 129 7.37 0.17 0.00
CA ARG A 129 5.97 0.57 0.07
C ARG A 129 5.82 2.09 0.10
N GLU A 130 6.64 2.77 0.90
CA GLU A 130 6.67 4.23 1.01
C GLU A 130 7.02 4.88 -0.35
N ILE A 131 8.06 4.39 -1.04
CA ILE A 131 8.42 4.84 -2.38
C ILE A 131 7.31 4.55 -3.40
N THR A 132 6.63 3.41 -3.27
CA THR A 132 5.48 3.09 -4.13
C THR A 132 4.34 4.09 -3.93
N ASP A 133 4.11 4.56 -2.72
CA ASP A 133 3.10 5.58 -2.45
C ASP A 133 3.51 6.94 -3.07
N ILE A 134 4.79 7.34 -2.98
CA ILE A 134 5.31 8.55 -3.65
C ILE A 134 5.10 8.46 -5.17
N GLN A 135 5.54 7.36 -5.80
CA GLN A 135 5.38 7.16 -7.24
C GLN A 135 3.89 7.11 -7.65
N ALA A 136 3.02 6.55 -6.81
CA ALA A 136 1.58 6.49 -7.08
C ALA A 136 0.94 7.90 -7.06
N ILE A 137 1.36 8.77 -6.15
CA ILE A 137 0.93 10.17 -6.09
C ILE A 137 1.36 10.92 -7.35
N LEU A 138 2.63 10.79 -7.73
CA LEU A 138 3.18 11.47 -8.91
C LEU A 138 2.52 10.97 -10.21
N ASN A 139 2.39 9.65 -10.38
CA ASN A 139 1.72 9.07 -11.56
C ASN A 139 0.26 9.49 -11.66
N TRP A 140 -0.46 9.52 -10.53
CA TRP A 140 -1.84 10.02 -10.52
C TRP A 140 -1.89 11.49 -10.90
N SER A 141 -0.97 12.32 -10.43
CA SER A 141 -0.90 13.74 -10.75
C SER A 141 -0.66 14.01 -12.23
N VAL A 142 0.16 13.19 -12.88
CA VAL A 142 0.35 13.21 -14.34
C VAL A 142 -0.89 12.77 -15.09
N SER A 143 -1.65 11.80 -14.58
CA SER A 143 -2.85 11.27 -15.24
C SER A 143 -4.08 12.18 -15.17
N ARG A 144 -4.04 13.27 -14.43
CA ARG A 144 -5.17 14.22 -14.32
C ARG A 144 -5.37 15.02 -15.61
N ARG A 145 -6.56 15.53 -15.80
CA ARG A 145 -6.92 16.37 -16.95
C ARG A 145 -7.55 17.70 -16.46
N PRO A 146 -6.83 18.82 -16.52
CA PRO A 146 -5.43 18.95 -16.95
C PRO A 146 -4.45 18.30 -15.95
N PRO A 147 -3.25 17.87 -16.39
CA PRO A 147 -2.25 17.29 -15.50
C PRO A 147 -1.76 18.31 -14.48
N LEU A 148 -1.57 17.84 -13.22
CA LEU A 148 -1.05 18.68 -12.14
C LEU A 148 0.47 18.89 -12.26
N ILE A 149 1.17 17.92 -12.84
CA ILE A 149 2.59 17.96 -13.22
C ILE A 149 2.76 17.32 -14.60
N PRO A 150 3.74 17.76 -15.41
CA PRO A 150 3.91 17.26 -16.77
C PRO A 150 4.39 15.81 -16.86
N TYR A 151 5.22 15.37 -15.92
CA TYR A 151 5.79 14.03 -15.85
C TYR A 151 6.14 13.63 -14.41
N ASN A 152 6.35 12.34 -14.19
CA ASN A 152 6.89 11.82 -12.92
C ASN A 152 8.42 11.70 -13.03
N PRO A 153 9.20 12.55 -12.34
CA PRO A 153 10.66 12.58 -12.49
C PRO A 153 11.36 11.33 -11.92
N VAL A 154 10.71 10.60 -11.01
CA VAL A 154 11.25 9.38 -10.38
C VAL A 154 10.48 8.13 -10.79
N ARG A 155 9.92 8.13 -12.00
CA ARG A 155 9.13 7.00 -12.52
C ARG A 155 9.90 5.69 -12.50
N ASP A 156 11.15 5.74 -12.95
CA ASP A 156 11.99 4.58 -13.18
C ASP A 156 12.96 4.30 -12.02
N TYR A 157 12.79 5.01 -10.89
CA TYR A 157 13.61 4.80 -9.70
C TYR A 157 13.60 3.34 -9.24
N LYS A 158 14.79 2.77 -9.12
CA LYS A 158 14.99 1.39 -8.67
C LYS A 158 14.87 1.30 -7.14
N LYS A 159 13.75 0.74 -6.70
CA LYS A 159 13.50 0.54 -5.27
C LYS A 159 14.53 -0.43 -4.67
N PRO A 160 14.89 -0.27 -3.37
CA PRO A 160 15.77 -1.21 -2.70
C PRO A 160 15.24 -2.65 -2.82
N PRO A 161 16.09 -3.69 -2.83
CA PRO A 161 15.65 -5.08 -2.88
C PRO A 161 14.68 -5.39 -1.74
N ALA A 162 13.75 -6.31 -1.97
CA ALA A 162 12.88 -6.77 -0.89
C ALA A 162 13.69 -7.57 0.12
N ASP A 163 13.26 -7.52 1.39
CA ASP A 163 13.84 -8.42 2.39
C ASP A 163 13.38 -9.84 2.06
N ASP A 164 14.31 -10.74 1.83
CA ASP A 164 14.05 -12.16 1.60
C ASP A 164 13.76 -12.84 2.95
N ALA A 165 12.53 -12.75 3.40
CA ALA A 165 12.09 -13.48 4.58
C ALA A 165 11.56 -14.85 4.15
N VAL A 166 12.32 -15.90 4.44
CA VAL A 166 11.83 -17.28 4.33
C VAL A 166 10.66 -17.43 5.29
N ILE A 167 9.50 -17.82 4.76
CA ILE A 167 8.33 -18.14 5.57
C ILE A 167 8.53 -19.58 6.07
N LEU A 168 8.71 -19.74 7.38
CA LEU A 168 8.78 -21.05 8.02
C LEU A 168 7.41 -21.34 8.67
N PRO A 169 6.57 -22.19 8.06
CA PRO A 169 5.33 -22.66 8.70
C PRO A 169 5.62 -23.33 10.04
N PRO A 170 4.63 -23.42 10.93
CA PRO A 170 4.81 -24.20 12.17
C PRO A 170 5.06 -25.66 11.83
N THR A 171 6.04 -26.25 12.49
CA THR A 171 6.31 -27.70 12.40
C THR A 171 5.14 -28.50 12.98
N PRO A 172 5.01 -29.79 12.67
CA PRO A 172 3.96 -30.63 13.26
C PRO A 172 4.01 -30.67 14.81
N LYS A 173 5.20 -30.59 15.40
CA LYS A 173 5.37 -30.50 16.86
C LYS A 173 4.86 -29.19 17.42
N GLU A 174 5.22 -28.06 16.76
CA GLU A 174 4.75 -26.73 17.15
C GLU A 174 3.24 -26.59 16.96
N SER A 175 2.70 -27.10 15.85
CA SER A 175 1.25 -27.09 15.58
C SER A 175 0.45 -27.80 16.69
N ARG A 176 0.93 -28.96 17.14
CA ARG A 176 0.32 -29.69 18.27
C ARG A 176 0.42 -28.90 19.57
N ALA A 177 1.60 -28.37 19.90
CA ALA A 177 1.79 -27.56 21.11
C ALA A 177 0.90 -26.31 21.13
N ILE A 178 0.80 -25.61 19.99
CA ILE A 178 -0.07 -24.43 19.83
C ILE A 178 -1.54 -24.82 20.03
N LEU A 179 -1.98 -25.92 19.43
CA LEU A 179 -3.36 -26.40 19.55
C LEU A 179 -3.70 -26.79 20.99
N GLN A 180 -2.79 -27.46 21.70
CA GLN A 180 -2.97 -27.86 23.10
C GLN A 180 -3.06 -26.64 24.03
N ALA A 181 -2.22 -25.62 23.82
CA ALA A 181 -2.18 -24.42 24.63
C ALA A 181 -3.31 -23.40 24.28
N ALA A 182 -4.07 -23.64 23.20
CA ALA A 182 -5.07 -22.71 22.70
C ALA A 182 -6.35 -22.72 23.55
N SER A 183 -6.91 -21.51 23.79
CA SER A 183 -8.26 -21.38 24.35
C SER A 183 -9.33 -21.86 23.34
N PRO A 184 -10.58 -22.17 23.76
CA PRO A 184 -11.57 -22.78 22.89
C PRO A 184 -11.79 -22.06 21.55
N HIS A 185 -11.93 -20.75 21.55
CA HIS A 185 -12.11 -19.97 20.32
C HIS A 185 -10.86 -19.95 19.44
N ILE A 186 -9.65 -20.03 20.01
CA ILE A 186 -8.41 -20.14 19.26
C ILE A 186 -8.20 -21.57 18.73
N LYS A 187 -8.66 -22.60 19.44
CA LYS A 187 -8.68 -23.98 18.90
C LYS A 187 -9.53 -24.05 17.63
N ARG A 188 -10.75 -23.50 17.67
CA ARG A 188 -11.61 -23.43 16.48
C ARG A 188 -10.94 -22.69 15.32
N PHE A 189 -10.30 -21.55 15.63
CA PHE A 189 -9.53 -20.79 14.65
C PHE A 189 -8.41 -21.60 14.01
N ILE A 190 -7.61 -22.30 14.81
CA ILE A 190 -6.49 -23.12 14.34
C ILE A 190 -6.97 -24.26 13.46
N LEU A 191 -7.99 -25.00 13.89
CA LEU A 191 -8.51 -26.16 13.16
C LEU A 191 -9.15 -25.74 11.82
N LEU A 192 -9.92 -24.66 11.80
CA LEU A 192 -10.48 -24.11 10.56
C LEU A 192 -9.35 -23.61 9.61
N ALA A 193 -8.34 -22.92 10.13
CA ALA A 193 -7.20 -22.51 9.31
C ALA A 193 -6.40 -23.69 8.74
N TYR A 194 -6.25 -24.75 9.54
CA TYR A 194 -5.53 -25.95 9.19
C TYR A 194 -6.26 -26.78 8.10
N TYR A 195 -7.58 -26.98 8.25
CA TYR A 195 -8.35 -27.82 7.33
C TYR A 195 -8.85 -27.12 6.07
N ILE A 196 -8.97 -25.78 6.10
CA ILE A 196 -9.60 -25.04 4.99
C ILE A 196 -8.64 -24.02 4.35
N GLY A 197 -7.51 -23.71 5.00
CA GLY A 197 -6.50 -22.80 4.46
C GLY A 197 -6.94 -21.36 4.23
N LEU A 198 -7.96 -20.86 4.95
CA LEU A 198 -8.51 -19.52 4.78
C LEU A 198 -7.56 -18.40 5.22
N ARG A 199 -7.80 -17.17 4.74
CA ARG A 199 -7.09 -16.00 5.26
C ARG A 199 -7.51 -15.73 6.71
N PRO A 200 -6.56 -15.69 7.66
CA PRO A 200 -6.84 -15.56 9.08
C PRO A 200 -7.15 -14.09 9.45
N GLY A 201 -8.31 -13.60 9.05
CA GLY A 201 -8.70 -12.22 9.28
C GLY A 201 -10.20 -12.06 9.44
N ALA A 202 -10.62 -10.82 9.75
CA ALA A 202 -12.02 -10.47 10.02
C ALA A 202 -12.96 -10.68 8.82
N VAL A 203 -12.43 -10.79 7.60
CA VAL A 203 -13.25 -10.91 6.39
C VAL A 203 -13.54 -12.37 6.02
N GLU A 204 -12.56 -13.27 6.17
CA GLU A 204 -12.75 -14.70 5.84
C GLU A 204 -12.97 -15.53 7.11
N LEU A 205 -11.91 -15.89 7.82
CA LEU A 205 -11.96 -16.89 8.87
C LEU A 205 -12.81 -16.44 10.09
N LEU A 206 -12.60 -15.20 10.56
CA LEU A 206 -13.32 -14.70 11.75
C LEU A 206 -14.76 -14.26 11.47
N SER A 207 -15.19 -14.22 10.18
CA SER A 207 -16.56 -13.90 9.78
C SER A 207 -17.40 -15.13 9.43
N LEU A 208 -16.89 -16.33 9.70
CA LEU A 208 -17.63 -17.55 9.45
C LEU A 208 -18.81 -17.70 10.39
N THR A 209 -19.97 -17.99 9.81
CA THR A 209 -21.21 -18.23 10.55
C THR A 209 -21.73 -19.63 10.22
N TRP A 210 -22.52 -20.21 11.10
CA TRP A 210 -23.16 -21.50 10.89
C TRP A 210 -24.07 -21.53 9.66
N LYS A 211 -24.72 -20.41 9.32
CA LYS A 211 -25.55 -20.27 8.11
C LYS A 211 -24.79 -20.46 6.79
N LYS A 212 -23.46 -20.36 6.81
CA LYS A 212 -22.62 -20.57 5.62
C LYS A 212 -22.18 -22.01 5.44
N VAL A 213 -22.46 -22.90 6.39
CA VAL A 213 -22.19 -24.33 6.30
C VAL A 213 -23.34 -25.03 5.61
N ASN A 214 -23.04 -25.71 4.51
CA ASN A 214 -23.97 -26.64 3.88
C ASN A 214 -23.62 -28.05 4.37
N TRP A 215 -24.42 -28.57 5.27
CA TRP A 215 -24.20 -29.85 5.92
C TRP A 215 -24.35 -31.04 4.97
N GLU A 216 -25.29 -30.95 4.02
CA GLU A 216 -25.57 -31.99 3.03
C GLU A 216 -24.44 -32.08 2.00
N ALA A 217 -24.07 -30.97 1.40
CA ALA A 217 -22.98 -30.89 0.44
C ALA A 217 -21.59 -30.91 1.08
N LYS A 218 -21.50 -30.87 2.41
CA LYS A 218 -20.24 -30.79 3.19
C LYS A 218 -19.32 -29.68 2.73
N THR A 219 -19.90 -28.48 2.52
CA THR A 219 -19.14 -27.31 2.05
C THR A 219 -19.39 -26.11 2.97
N ILE A 220 -18.49 -25.13 2.89
CA ILE A 220 -18.65 -23.84 3.56
C ILE A 220 -18.50 -22.71 2.56
N LEU A 221 -19.44 -21.75 2.59
CA LEU A 221 -19.39 -20.56 1.75
C LEU A 221 -18.45 -19.51 2.34
N ILE A 222 -17.42 -19.13 1.60
CA ILE A 222 -16.45 -18.13 1.98
C ILE A 222 -16.66 -16.85 1.20
N VAL A 223 -16.81 -15.73 1.90
CA VAL A 223 -16.79 -14.40 1.31
C VAL A 223 -15.36 -13.88 1.31
N SER A 224 -14.82 -13.62 0.14
CA SER A 224 -13.40 -13.25 -0.01
C SER A 224 -13.14 -11.80 0.37
N ALA A 225 -12.01 -11.55 1.01
CA ALA A 225 -11.42 -10.22 1.06
C ALA A 225 -10.98 -9.83 -0.37
N ARG A 226 -11.65 -8.85 -0.97
CA ARG A 226 -11.43 -8.39 -2.36
C ARG A 226 -9.94 -8.09 -2.64
N LYS A 227 -9.22 -9.04 -3.21
CA LYS A 227 -7.82 -8.91 -3.68
C LYS A 227 -7.63 -9.67 -5.01
N GLY A 228 -8.57 -9.49 -5.93
CA GLY A 228 -8.48 -10.08 -7.27
C GLY A 228 -8.83 -11.56 -7.37
N GLY A 229 -9.39 -12.16 -6.30
CA GLY A 229 -9.99 -13.50 -6.32
C GLY A 229 -11.53 -13.44 -6.44
N PRO A 230 -12.21 -14.59 -6.56
CA PRO A 230 -13.66 -14.65 -6.60
C PRO A 230 -14.27 -14.02 -5.35
N VAL A 231 -15.40 -13.31 -5.51
CA VAL A 231 -16.07 -12.63 -4.39
C VAL A 231 -16.59 -13.64 -3.35
N GLN A 232 -17.01 -14.79 -3.83
CA GLN A 232 -17.49 -15.92 -3.02
C GLN A 232 -16.94 -17.22 -3.60
N ARG A 233 -16.70 -18.21 -2.73
CA ARG A 233 -16.31 -19.56 -3.12
C ARG A 233 -16.86 -20.57 -2.12
N GLN A 234 -17.24 -21.73 -2.60
CA GLN A 234 -17.55 -22.87 -1.77
C GLN A 234 -16.27 -23.70 -1.56
N VAL A 235 -16.01 -24.04 -0.32
CA VAL A 235 -14.83 -24.84 0.05
C VAL A 235 -15.32 -26.14 0.67
N PRO A 236 -14.89 -27.31 0.16
CA PRO A 236 -15.25 -28.59 0.74
C PRO A 236 -14.65 -28.75 2.13
N LEU A 237 -15.36 -29.44 2.98
CA LEU A 237 -14.97 -29.74 4.35
C LEU A 237 -14.59 -31.24 4.43
N PRO A 238 -13.45 -31.62 5.02
CA PRO A 238 -13.11 -33.01 5.21
C PRO A 238 -14.12 -33.73 6.10
N ASP A 239 -14.46 -34.99 5.75
CA ASP A 239 -15.49 -35.78 6.45
C ASP A 239 -15.23 -35.86 7.97
N HIS A 240 -14.00 -36.15 8.36
CA HIS A 240 -13.63 -36.23 9.76
C HIS A 240 -13.76 -34.89 10.52
N PHE A 241 -13.75 -33.75 9.80
CA PHE A 241 -13.91 -32.44 10.40
C PHE A 241 -15.39 -32.02 10.48
N ILE A 242 -16.25 -32.60 9.66
CA ILE A 242 -17.72 -32.37 9.72
C ILE A 242 -18.27 -32.76 11.10
N GLU A 243 -17.87 -33.89 11.64
CA GLU A 243 -18.34 -34.36 12.95
C GLU A 243 -17.92 -33.36 14.05
N GLN A 244 -16.72 -32.86 13.99
CA GLN A 244 -16.27 -31.83 14.93
C GLN A 244 -17.06 -30.52 14.79
N LEU A 245 -17.42 -30.13 13.56
CA LEU A 245 -18.23 -28.93 13.31
C LEU A 245 -19.66 -29.13 13.83
N LYS A 246 -20.27 -30.30 13.66
CA LYS A 246 -21.58 -30.63 14.22
C LYS A 246 -21.56 -30.51 15.75
N GLN A 247 -20.56 -31.10 16.41
CA GLN A 247 -20.42 -30.99 17.85
C GLN A 247 -20.34 -29.51 18.31
N TRP A 248 -19.55 -28.68 17.61
CA TRP A 248 -19.47 -27.27 17.94
C TRP A 248 -20.78 -26.52 17.69
N HIS A 249 -21.52 -26.89 16.65
CA HIS A 249 -22.81 -26.32 16.35
C HIS A 249 -23.83 -26.61 17.45
N ASP A 250 -23.87 -27.86 17.94
CA ASP A 250 -24.74 -28.29 19.02
C ASP A 250 -24.38 -27.59 20.35
N ASP A 251 -23.09 -27.50 20.67
CA ASP A 251 -22.58 -26.77 21.84
C ASP A 251 -22.90 -25.26 21.77
N ASP A 252 -22.94 -24.70 20.58
CA ASP A 252 -23.19 -23.28 20.36
C ASP A 252 -24.68 -22.91 20.42
N GLY A 253 -25.57 -23.84 20.08
CA GLY A 253 -27.02 -23.61 20.06
C GLY A 253 -27.39 -22.47 19.08
N GLN A 254 -27.89 -21.35 19.62
CA GLN A 254 -28.32 -20.20 18.81
C GLN A 254 -27.22 -19.19 18.48
N LYS A 255 -25.94 -19.47 18.80
CA LYS A 255 -24.85 -18.54 18.46
C LYS A 255 -24.64 -18.52 16.95
N GLU A 256 -24.40 -17.34 16.41
CA GLU A 256 -24.30 -17.15 14.96
C GLU A 256 -22.91 -17.52 14.39
N TYR A 257 -21.84 -17.16 15.10
CA TYR A 257 -20.47 -17.27 14.59
C TYR A 257 -19.80 -18.58 15.01
N ILE A 258 -19.06 -19.22 14.09
CA ILE A 258 -18.28 -20.44 14.39
C ILE A 258 -17.12 -20.11 15.34
N ILE A 259 -16.48 -18.95 15.13
CA ILE A 259 -15.41 -18.46 16.01
C ILE A 259 -15.93 -17.24 16.77
N HIS A 260 -16.20 -17.41 18.03
CA HIS A 260 -16.76 -16.37 18.89
C HIS A 260 -16.13 -16.40 20.29
N TYR A 261 -16.26 -15.30 21.01
CA TYR A 261 -15.96 -15.23 22.45
C TYR A 261 -17.24 -14.89 23.19
N ASN A 262 -17.74 -15.83 24.01
CA ASN A 262 -19.02 -15.71 24.71
C ASN A 262 -20.19 -15.32 23.79
N GLY A 263 -20.29 -15.96 22.61
CA GLY A 263 -21.32 -15.68 21.60
C GLY A 263 -21.09 -14.43 20.75
N LYS A 264 -20.11 -13.58 21.09
CA LYS A 264 -19.83 -12.33 20.35
C LYS A 264 -18.77 -12.55 19.26
N PRO A 265 -18.90 -11.89 18.09
CA PRO A 265 -17.94 -12.00 17.00
C PRO A 265 -16.56 -11.42 17.41
N ILE A 266 -15.50 -12.04 16.92
CA ILE A 266 -14.13 -11.63 17.17
C ILE A 266 -13.58 -10.90 15.94
N LYS A 267 -13.15 -9.65 16.11
CA LYS A 267 -12.54 -8.86 15.02
C LYS A 267 -11.04 -9.12 14.85
N THR A 268 -10.36 -9.54 15.90
CA THR A 268 -8.91 -9.80 15.90
C THR A 268 -8.54 -10.81 16.98
N ILE A 269 -7.59 -11.68 16.66
CA ILE A 269 -7.04 -12.67 17.61
C ILE A 269 -5.63 -12.32 18.08
N LYS A 270 -5.13 -11.11 17.76
CA LYS A 270 -3.71 -10.74 17.93
C LYS A 270 -3.19 -11.03 19.35
N SER A 271 -3.91 -10.59 20.37
CA SER A 271 -3.51 -10.82 21.77
C SER A 271 -3.68 -12.27 22.19
N ALA A 272 -4.81 -12.90 21.84
CA ALA A 272 -5.06 -14.30 22.18
C ALA A 272 -4.06 -15.24 21.49
N TRP A 273 -3.66 -14.95 20.26
CA TRP A 273 -2.61 -15.66 19.53
C TRP A 273 -1.26 -15.54 20.22
N LYS A 274 -0.84 -14.33 20.58
CA LYS A 274 0.40 -14.08 21.32
C LYS A 274 0.44 -14.91 22.61
N ASN A 275 -0.59 -14.82 23.44
CA ASN A 275 -0.69 -15.56 24.69
C ASN A 275 -0.71 -17.09 24.46
N THR A 276 -1.26 -17.55 23.33
CA THR A 276 -1.24 -18.98 22.98
C THR A 276 0.16 -19.47 22.66
N LEU A 277 0.94 -18.69 21.87
CA LEU A 277 2.34 -19.01 21.57
C LEU A 277 3.21 -19.04 22.85
N GLU A 278 3.01 -18.08 23.74
CA GLU A 278 3.70 -18.02 25.03
C GLU A 278 3.42 -19.28 25.88
N ARG A 279 2.14 -19.66 26.03
CA ARG A 279 1.76 -20.91 26.74
C ARG A 279 2.28 -22.17 26.07
N ALA A 280 2.40 -22.17 24.74
CA ALA A 280 2.96 -23.29 23.98
C ALA A 280 4.50 -23.37 24.05
N GLY A 281 5.17 -22.42 24.71
CA GLY A 281 6.63 -22.36 24.79
C GLY A 281 7.29 -21.98 23.43
N ILE A 282 6.57 -21.34 22.54
CA ILE A 282 7.08 -20.95 21.21
C ILE A 282 7.74 -19.58 21.29
N THR A 283 9.04 -19.53 21.11
CA THR A 283 9.83 -18.28 21.16
C THR A 283 10.00 -17.62 19.80
N ARG A 284 9.99 -18.41 18.71
CA ARG A 284 10.08 -17.84 17.36
C ARG A 284 8.77 -17.19 16.92
N ARG A 285 8.86 -16.29 15.97
CA ARG A 285 7.69 -15.62 15.41
C ARG A 285 6.90 -16.56 14.52
N ILE A 286 5.70 -16.96 14.95
CA ILE A 286 4.68 -17.63 14.14
C ILE A 286 3.46 -16.70 14.07
N ARG A 287 3.04 -16.36 12.87
CA ARG A 287 1.86 -15.51 12.64
C ARG A 287 0.62 -16.37 12.41
N PRO A 288 -0.58 -15.90 12.70
CA PRO A 288 -1.80 -16.59 12.29
C PRO A 288 -1.83 -16.94 10.79
N TYR A 289 -1.23 -16.11 9.95
CA TYR A 289 -1.15 -16.33 8.49
C TYR A 289 -0.26 -17.52 8.12
N ASP A 290 0.66 -17.91 8.98
CA ASP A 290 1.56 -19.04 8.74
C ASP A 290 0.83 -20.41 8.83
N LEU A 291 -0.37 -20.46 9.45
CA LEU A 291 -1.28 -21.61 9.38
C LEU A 291 -1.80 -21.84 7.95
N ARG A 292 -2.12 -20.77 7.24
CA ARG A 292 -2.49 -20.87 5.83
C ARG A 292 -1.31 -21.26 4.96
N HIS A 293 -0.10 -20.75 5.26
CA HIS A 293 1.11 -21.21 4.59
C HIS A 293 1.32 -22.70 4.81
N ASN A 294 1.11 -23.19 6.04
CA ASN A 294 1.18 -24.62 6.35
C ASN A 294 0.21 -25.45 5.51
N PHE A 295 -1.06 -25.05 5.43
CA PHE A 295 -2.06 -25.71 4.58
C PHE A 295 -1.62 -25.81 3.12
N ILE A 296 -1.16 -24.70 2.54
CA ILE A 296 -0.73 -24.66 1.14
C ILE A 296 0.52 -25.52 0.92
N THR A 297 1.49 -25.46 1.83
CA THR A 297 2.71 -26.29 1.78
C THR A 297 2.34 -27.78 1.82
N MET A 298 1.54 -28.20 2.79
CA MET A 298 1.12 -29.60 2.93
C MET A 298 0.34 -30.09 1.69
N ALA A 299 -0.59 -29.28 1.17
CA ALA A 299 -1.34 -29.64 -0.01
C ALA A 299 -0.44 -29.81 -1.25
N LEU A 300 0.55 -28.92 -1.42
CA LEU A 300 1.52 -29.05 -2.51
C LEU A 300 2.45 -30.26 -2.33
N GLU A 301 2.94 -30.50 -1.11
CA GLU A 301 3.77 -31.67 -0.80
C GLU A 301 3.04 -33.00 -1.08
N ASP A 302 1.71 -33.00 -0.85
CA ASP A 302 0.86 -34.17 -1.17
C ASP A 302 0.46 -34.25 -2.66
N GLY A 303 0.87 -33.26 -3.48
CA GLY A 303 0.64 -33.26 -4.94
C GLY A 303 -0.73 -32.76 -5.35
N ALA A 304 -1.36 -31.90 -4.55
CA ALA A 304 -2.63 -31.28 -4.88
C ALA A 304 -2.58 -30.54 -6.24
N ASP A 305 -3.67 -30.62 -7.00
CA ASP A 305 -3.83 -29.84 -8.22
C ASP A 305 -3.76 -28.33 -7.93
N MET A 306 -2.92 -27.62 -8.66
CA MET A 306 -2.67 -26.20 -8.45
C MET A 306 -3.92 -25.34 -8.65
N LYS A 307 -4.78 -25.70 -9.62
CA LYS A 307 -6.01 -24.97 -9.91
C LYS A 307 -6.99 -25.18 -8.77
N ALA A 308 -7.23 -26.41 -8.35
CA ALA A 308 -8.10 -26.74 -7.23
C ALA A 308 -7.62 -26.04 -5.93
N LEU A 309 -6.32 -26.11 -5.64
CA LEU A 309 -5.73 -25.43 -4.47
C LEU A 309 -5.94 -23.92 -4.55
N SER A 310 -5.74 -23.29 -5.71
CA SER A 310 -5.92 -21.85 -5.90
C SER A 310 -7.37 -21.42 -5.69
N GLU A 311 -8.33 -22.22 -6.11
CA GLU A 311 -9.76 -21.99 -5.90
C GLU A 311 -10.15 -22.12 -4.43
N ILE A 312 -9.68 -23.17 -3.75
CA ILE A 312 -9.91 -23.36 -2.30
C ILE A 312 -9.36 -22.19 -1.49
N VAL A 313 -8.09 -21.84 -1.71
CA VAL A 313 -7.47 -20.77 -0.91
C VAL A 313 -7.82 -19.37 -1.39
N GLY A 314 -8.39 -19.20 -2.59
CA GLY A 314 -8.73 -17.91 -3.18
C GLY A 314 -7.48 -17.03 -3.44
N SER A 315 -6.40 -17.64 -3.94
CA SER A 315 -5.19 -16.97 -4.39
C SER A 315 -4.87 -17.40 -5.81
N ARG A 316 -4.30 -16.52 -6.62
CA ARG A 316 -3.90 -16.87 -8.00
C ARG A 316 -2.78 -17.92 -7.99
N PRO A 317 -2.76 -18.87 -8.95
CA PRO A 317 -1.71 -19.88 -9.07
C PRO A 317 -0.30 -19.27 -9.10
N GLU A 318 -0.10 -18.17 -9.83
CA GLU A 318 1.20 -17.50 -9.95
C GLU A 318 1.69 -16.97 -8.57
N THR A 319 0.75 -16.55 -7.72
CA THR A 319 1.07 -16.09 -6.36
C THR A 319 1.50 -17.27 -5.49
N ILE A 320 0.83 -18.42 -5.63
CA ILE A 320 1.19 -19.64 -4.90
C ILE A 320 2.56 -20.10 -5.36
N MET A 321 2.77 -20.26 -6.67
CA MET A 321 4.05 -20.67 -7.24
C MET A 321 5.21 -19.78 -6.77
N LYS A 322 5.05 -18.46 -6.82
CA LYS A 322 6.09 -17.52 -6.40
C LYS A 322 6.51 -17.69 -4.94
N HIS A 323 5.57 -17.99 -4.04
CA HIS A 323 5.85 -18.09 -2.60
C HIS A 323 6.28 -19.49 -2.15
N TYR A 324 6.03 -20.52 -2.96
CA TYR A 324 6.27 -21.92 -2.62
C TYR A 324 7.20 -22.64 -3.62
N GLN A 325 8.08 -21.89 -4.29
CA GLN A 325 9.04 -22.44 -5.27
C GLN A 325 9.92 -23.56 -4.72
N HIS A 326 10.27 -23.50 -3.42
CA HIS A 326 11.09 -24.53 -2.77
C HIS A 326 10.39 -25.89 -2.69
N VAL A 327 9.07 -25.92 -2.53
CA VAL A 327 8.27 -27.16 -2.53
C VAL A 327 8.17 -27.72 -3.97
N THR A 328 8.15 -26.86 -4.97
CA THR A 328 8.00 -27.24 -6.37
C THR A 328 9.17 -28.08 -6.88
N SER A 329 10.39 -27.83 -6.37
CA SER A 329 11.60 -28.60 -6.78
C SER A 329 11.53 -30.08 -6.41
N GLU A 330 10.98 -30.40 -5.24
CA GLU A 330 10.77 -31.79 -4.81
C GLU A 330 9.62 -32.45 -5.55
N LEU A 331 8.57 -31.69 -5.85
CA LEU A 331 7.47 -32.15 -6.71
C LEU A 331 7.91 -32.49 -8.14
N HIS A 332 8.86 -31.73 -8.71
CA HIS A 332 9.43 -32.04 -10.01
C HIS A 332 10.05 -33.43 -10.01
N ARG A 333 10.84 -33.78 -8.99
CA ARG A 333 11.45 -35.11 -8.89
C ARG A 333 10.40 -36.19 -8.76
N ARG A 334 9.43 -36.04 -7.84
CA ARG A 334 8.31 -36.98 -7.67
C ARG A 334 7.46 -37.15 -8.93
N THR A 335 7.33 -36.09 -9.75
CA THR A 335 6.58 -36.13 -11.01
C THR A 335 7.33 -36.96 -12.06
N ILE A 336 8.64 -36.77 -12.19
CA ILE A 336 9.47 -37.57 -13.12
C ILE A 336 9.51 -39.04 -12.69
N ASP A 337 9.60 -39.30 -11.39
CA ASP A 337 9.64 -40.68 -10.87
C ASP A 337 8.33 -41.48 -11.11
N LYS A 338 7.22 -40.75 -11.36
CA LYS A 338 5.92 -41.38 -11.73
C LYS A 338 5.81 -41.77 -13.19
N ILE A 339 6.74 -41.39 -14.07
CA ILE A 339 6.72 -41.76 -15.48
C ILE A 339 7.16 -43.24 -15.60
N PRO A 340 6.27 -44.11 -16.10
CA PRO A 340 6.63 -45.53 -16.23
C PRO A 340 7.76 -45.72 -17.25
N PRO A 341 8.66 -46.69 -17.02
CA PRO A 341 9.67 -47.01 -18.01
C PRO A 341 9.04 -47.50 -19.29
N LEU A 342 9.56 -47.05 -20.44
CA LEU A 342 9.21 -47.62 -21.75
C LEU A 342 9.63 -49.09 -21.76
N LYS A 343 8.67 -50.01 -21.89
CA LYS A 343 8.92 -51.42 -22.10
C LYS A 343 9.12 -51.70 -23.57
#